data_0c9011208f3d11b02d975ebe368db3aa
#
_entry.id   0c9011208f3d11b02d975ebe368db3aa
#
_cell.length_a   1.000
_cell.length_b   1.000
_cell.length_c   1.000
_cell.angle_alpha   90.00
_cell.angle_beta   90.00
_cell.angle_gamma   90.00
#
_symmetry.space_group_name_H-M   'P 1'
#
loop_
_entity.id
_entity.type
_entity.pdbx_description
1 polymer ?
#
loop_
_entity_poly.entity_id
_entity_poly.type
_entity_poly.pdbx_seq_one_letter_code
_entity_poly.pdbx_strand_id
1 'polypeptide(L)'
;AYSDYYKAKPGITDYSKLTPNGHHPANTEHVKEYIDFAAENGIDAVLVEGWNEGWEDWASYRKDRQFLFDKPYPDFDVAVLHAYAKSKGVKIIMHHETAANAADYERQLDVAFQFMVDNGYNSVKTGYVGSIIPRSEYHSSQWMNNHYIHVVKRAADYKIMVDSHEACLLYTSPSPRDAHE
;
A
#
# COMPACT_ATOMS: atom_id res chain seq x y z
N ALA A 1 -9.45 -9.09 1.86
CA ALA A 1 -9.68 -9.32 0.45
C ALA A 1 -11.11 -9.75 0.17
N TYR A 2 -11.68 -9.28 -0.93
CA TYR A 2 -13.05 -9.61 -1.33
C TYR A 2 -13.23 -11.04 -1.85
N SER A 3 -12.17 -11.80 -2.04
CA SER A 3 -12.23 -13.15 -2.59
C SER A 3 -11.87 -14.21 -1.55
N ASP A 4 -12.25 -15.45 -1.84
CA ASP A 4 -11.85 -16.60 -1.03
C ASP A 4 -10.36 -16.99 -1.20
N TYR A 5 -9.52 -16.02 -1.57
CA TYR A 5 -8.08 -16.23 -1.77
C TYR A 5 -7.39 -16.88 -0.57
N TYR A 6 -7.80 -16.52 0.65
CA TYR A 6 -7.24 -17.10 1.88
C TYR A 6 -7.52 -18.63 2.02
N LYS A 7 -8.47 -19.15 1.28
CA LYS A 7 -8.75 -20.60 1.19
C LYS A 7 -7.95 -21.29 0.08
N ALA A 8 -7.24 -20.50 -0.74
CA ALA A 8 -6.50 -21.03 -1.87
C ALA A 8 -5.34 -21.92 -1.43
N LYS A 9 -5.12 -23.00 -2.16
CA LYS A 9 -4.02 -23.93 -1.92
C LYS A 9 -3.03 -23.81 -3.08
N PRO A 10 -1.77 -23.44 -2.82
CA PRO A 10 -0.75 -23.37 -3.87
C PRO A 10 -0.68 -24.68 -4.68
N GLY A 11 -0.60 -24.57 -6.01
CA GLY A 11 -0.54 -25.69 -6.94
C GLY A 11 -1.85 -26.43 -7.18
N ILE A 12 -2.94 -26.06 -6.48
CA ILE A 12 -4.26 -26.73 -6.61
C ILE A 12 -5.33 -25.73 -7.04
N THR A 13 -5.35 -24.54 -6.44
CA THR A 13 -6.38 -23.55 -6.70
C THR A 13 -6.11 -22.82 -8.01
N ASP A 14 -7.12 -22.81 -8.88
CA ASP A 14 -7.11 -21.94 -10.07
C ASP A 14 -7.47 -20.51 -9.66
N TYR A 15 -6.46 -19.68 -9.47
CA TYR A 15 -6.63 -18.31 -9.01
C TYR A 15 -7.44 -17.43 -9.97
N SER A 16 -7.50 -17.78 -11.25
CA SER A 16 -8.29 -17.05 -12.25
C SER A 16 -9.81 -17.19 -12.06
N LYS A 17 -10.22 -18.16 -11.25
CA LYS A 17 -11.63 -18.44 -10.94
C LYS A 17 -12.09 -17.92 -9.59
N LEU A 18 -11.22 -17.28 -8.84
CA LEU A 18 -11.61 -16.65 -7.58
C LEU A 18 -12.52 -15.46 -7.85
N THR A 19 -13.65 -15.44 -7.15
CA THR A 19 -14.64 -14.37 -7.26
C THR A 19 -14.77 -13.62 -5.94
N PRO A 20 -15.19 -12.35 -5.96
CA PRO A 20 -15.52 -11.61 -4.74
C PRO A 20 -16.56 -12.36 -3.90
N ASN A 21 -16.34 -12.45 -2.59
CA ASN A 21 -17.22 -13.13 -1.64
C ASN A 21 -18.01 -12.17 -0.73
N GLY A 22 -17.91 -10.87 -0.97
CA GLY A 22 -18.57 -9.84 -0.20
C GLY A 22 -17.95 -9.53 1.17
N HIS A 23 -16.88 -10.21 1.57
CA HIS A 23 -16.16 -9.93 2.81
C HIS A 23 -15.01 -8.96 2.57
N HIS A 24 -15.12 -7.76 3.14
CA HIS A 24 -14.09 -6.75 3.08
C HIS A 24 -13.65 -6.36 4.50
N PRO A 25 -12.50 -6.86 4.98
CA PRO A 25 -12.04 -6.58 6.34
C PRO A 25 -11.52 -5.14 6.52
N ALA A 26 -11.05 -4.47 5.47
CA ALA A 26 -10.62 -3.08 5.52
C ALA A 26 -11.80 -2.11 5.42
N ASN A 27 -12.91 -2.37 6.13
CA ASN A 27 -14.06 -1.48 6.19
C ASN A 27 -13.96 -0.49 7.35
N THR A 28 -14.74 0.57 7.29
CA THR A 28 -14.72 1.69 8.24
C THR A 28 -14.87 1.24 9.70
N GLU A 29 -15.81 0.36 10.00
CA GLU A 29 -16.08 -0.04 11.38
C GLU A 29 -14.94 -0.90 11.94
N HIS A 30 -14.46 -1.87 11.18
CA HIS A 30 -13.35 -2.71 11.62
C HIS A 30 -12.04 -1.92 11.79
N VAL A 31 -11.78 -0.94 10.91
CA VAL A 31 -10.60 -0.07 11.06
C VAL A 31 -10.68 0.80 12.31
N LYS A 32 -11.88 1.25 12.72
CA LYS A 32 -12.06 1.95 14.00
C LYS A 32 -11.67 1.09 15.21
N GLU A 33 -11.97 -0.20 15.18
CA GLU A 33 -11.55 -1.14 16.24
C GLU A 33 -10.02 -1.19 16.39
N TYR A 34 -9.28 -1.20 15.24
CA TYR A 34 -7.82 -1.13 15.26
C TYR A 34 -7.30 0.22 15.77
N ILE A 35 -7.97 1.31 15.43
CA ILE A 35 -7.62 2.65 15.92
C ILE A 35 -7.82 2.72 17.45
N ASP A 36 -8.93 2.19 17.96
CA ASP A 36 -9.19 2.14 19.40
C ASP A 36 -8.15 1.29 20.13
N PHE A 37 -7.84 0.10 19.59
CA PHE A 37 -6.78 -0.74 20.14
C PHE A 37 -5.42 -0.02 20.15
N ALA A 38 -5.08 0.67 19.08
CA ALA A 38 -3.83 1.43 19.00
C ALA A 38 -3.78 2.54 20.05
N ALA A 39 -4.86 3.31 20.19
CA ALA A 39 -4.95 4.37 21.19
C ALA A 39 -4.81 3.86 22.62
N GLU A 40 -5.49 2.74 22.96
CA GLU A 40 -5.45 2.12 24.27
C GLU A 40 -4.08 1.55 24.63
N ASN A 41 -3.29 1.15 23.62
CA ASN A 41 -1.99 0.51 23.82
C ASN A 41 -0.79 1.41 23.51
N GLY A 42 -1.01 2.71 23.28
CA GLY A 42 0.08 3.67 23.00
C GLY A 42 0.78 3.44 21.66
N ILE A 43 0.06 2.92 20.67
CA ILE A 43 0.55 2.73 19.30
C ILE A 43 0.21 3.98 18.49
N ASP A 44 1.22 4.58 17.86
CA ASP A 44 1.07 5.87 17.16
C ASP A 44 0.29 5.79 15.84
N ALA A 45 0.29 4.63 15.18
CA ALA A 45 -0.33 4.48 13.86
C ALA A 45 -0.81 3.06 13.58
N VAL A 46 -1.80 2.93 12.70
CA VAL A 46 -2.27 1.67 12.14
C VAL A 46 -2.08 1.67 10.63
N LEU A 47 -1.58 0.56 10.09
CA LEU A 47 -1.49 0.33 8.66
C LEU A 47 -2.76 -0.37 8.17
N VAL A 48 -3.37 0.15 7.10
CA VAL A 48 -4.56 -0.46 6.50
C VAL A 48 -4.26 -0.96 5.10
N GLU A 49 -4.21 -2.27 4.96
CA GLU A 49 -4.12 -2.94 3.65
C GLU A 49 -5.52 -3.26 3.11
N GLY A 50 -5.70 -3.17 1.79
CA GLY A 50 -6.96 -3.56 1.14
C GLY A 50 -8.02 -2.47 1.12
N TRP A 51 -7.68 -1.23 1.40
CA TRP A 51 -8.62 -0.11 1.46
C TRP A 51 -9.17 0.34 0.09
N ASN A 52 -8.40 0.12 -0.97
CA ASN A 52 -8.64 0.63 -2.33
C ASN A 52 -9.04 -0.46 -3.32
N GLU A 53 -9.68 -0.10 -4.42
CA GLU A 53 -10.09 -1.02 -5.47
C GLU A 53 -8.90 -1.75 -6.12
N GLY A 54 -9.08 -3.04 -6.44
CA GLY A 54 -8.12 -3.89 -7.17
C GLY A 54 -7.76 -5.20 -6.49
N TRP A 55 -8.19 -5.42 -5.25
CA TRP A 55 -7.82 -6.61 -4.49
C TRP A 55 -8.58 -7.89 -4.87
N GLU A 56 -9.66 -7.79 -5.65
CA GLU A 56 -10.45 -8.94 -6.09
C GLU A 56 -9.63 -9.92 -6.92
N ASP A 57 -8.64 -9.41 -7.62
CA ASP A 57 -7.87 -10.16 -8.62
C ASP A 57 -6.37 -9.85 -8.53
N TRP A 58 -5.90 -9.53 -7.32
CA TRP A 58 -4.52 -9.14 -7.11
C TRP A 58 -3.49 -10.23 -7.45
N ALA A 59 -3.90 -11.50 -7.43
CA ALA A 59 -3.05 -12.62 -7.81
C ALA A 59 -2.87 -12.78 -9.33
N SER A 60 -3.60 -12.03 -10.13
CA SER A 60 -3.52 -12.06 -11.60
C SER A 60 -2.47 -11.06 -12.09
N TYR A 61 -1.23 -11.47 -12.17
CA TYR A 61 -0.03 -10.70 -12.54
C TYR A 61 -0.02 -10.06 -13.94
N ARG A 62 -1.14 -9.93 -14.62
CA ARG A 62 -1.13 -9.65 -16.06
C ARG A 62 -1.90 -8.41 -16.49
N LYS A 63 -2.40 -7.63 -15.55
CA LYS A 63 -3.16 -6.43 -15.87
C LYS A 63 -2.24 -5.22 -16.00
N ASP A 64 -2.48 -4.40 -17.00
CA ASP A 64 -1.80 -3.11 -17.15
C ASP A 64 -2.12 -2.17 -15.99
N ARG A 65 -3.23 -2.42 -15.31
CA ARG A 65 -3.69 -1.67 -14.14
C ARG A 65 -4.34 -2.62 -13.13
N GLN A 66 -3.73 -2.78 -11.99
CA GLN A 66 -4.22 -3.67 -10.92
C GLN A 66 -4.98 -2.89 -9.86
N PHE A 67 -4.36 -1.89 -9.27
CA PHE A 67 -4.91 -1.11 -8.17
C PHE A 67 -5.19 0.32 -8.58
N LEU A 68 -6.19 0.94 -7.92
CA LEU A 68 -6.50 2.35 -8.06
C LEU A 68 -6.21 3.04 -6.73
N PHE A 69 -5.24 3.96 -6.72
CA PHE A 69 -4.78 4.59 -5.48
C PHE A 69 -5.55 5.87 -5.10
N ASP A 70 -6.58 6.21 -5.84
CA ASP A 70 -7.52 7.31 -5.61
C ASP A 70 -8.96 6.83 -5.40
N LYS A 71 -9.17 5.51 -5.33
CA LYS A 71 -10.50 4.92 -5.20
C LYS A 71 -10.59 3.98 -4.00
N PRO A 72 -11.06 4.45 -2.86
CA PRO A 72 -11.40 3.59 -1.75
C PRO A 72 -12.59 2.69 -2.11
N TYR A 73 -12.66 1.53 -1.47
CA TYR A 73 -13.89 0.75 -1.50
C TYR A 73 -15.04 1.52 -0.85
N PRO A 74 -16.31 1.31 -1.27
CA PRO A 74 -17.45 2.08 -0.77
C PRO A 74 -17.68 2.00 0.74
N ASP A 75 -17.19 0.95 1.38
CA ASP A 75 -17.28 0.71 2.82
C ASP A 75 -16.06 1.22 3.61
N PHE A 76 -15.06 1.80 2.93
CA PHE A 76 -13.91 2.46 3.53
C PHE A 76 -14.05 3.99 3.41
N ASP A 77 -14.59 4.63 4.43
CA ASP A 77 -14.76 6.09 4.47
C ASP A 77 -13.50 6.79 4.94
N VAL A 78 -12.72 7.30 3.98
CA VAL A 78 -11.42 7.94 4.24
C VAL A 78 -11.54 9.17 5.15
N ALA A 79 -12.60 9.97 4.99
CA ALA A 79 -12.76 11.21 5.74
C ALA A 79 -13.17 10.91 7.19
N VAL A 80 -14.13 10.00 7.38
CA VAL A 80 -14.57 9.55 8.71
C VAL A 80 -13.42 8.91 9.46
N LEU A 81 -12.64 8.03 8.83
CA LEU A 81 -11.50 7.36 9.44
C LEU A 81 -10.38 8.33 9.81
N HIS A 82 -10.07 9.30 8.94
CA HIS A 82 -9.09 10.34 9.27
C HIS A 82 -9.51 11.14 10.51
N ALA A 83 -10.76 11.60 10.54
CA ALA A 83 -11.28 12.38 11.68
C ALA A 83 -11.30 11.54 12.96
N TYR A 84 -11.70 10.28 12.88
CA TYR A 84 -11.73 9.36 14.02
C TYR A 84 -10.34 9.09 14.58
N ALA A 85 -9.39 8.71 13.74
CA ALA A 85 -8.01 8.46 14.14
C ALA A 85 -7.38 9.70 14.79
N LYS A 86 -7.59 10.87 14.19
CA LYS A 86 -7.13 12.15 14.75
C LYS A 86 -7.73 12.43 16.14
N SER A 87 -9.00 12.11 16.37
CA SER A 87 -9.65 12.29 17.67
C SER A 87 -9.06 11.38 18.76
N LYS A 88 -8.48 10.25 18.37
CA LYS A 88 -7.83 9.27 19.25
C LYS A 88 -6.32 9.49 19.38
N GLY A 89 -5.74 10.44 18.65
CA GLY A 89 -4.30 10.66 18.61
C GLY A 89 -3.52 9.61 17.82
N VAL A 90 -4.20 8.81 17.00
CA VAL A 90 -3.63 7.75 16.18
C VAL A 90 -3.57 8.22 14.71
N LYS A 91 -2.56 7.79 13.97
CA LYS A 91 -2.46 8.01 12.51
C LYS A 91 -2.86 6.77 11.74
N ILE A 92 -3.24 6.95 10.49
CA ILE A 92 -3.40 5.86 9.54
C ILE A 92 -2.27 5.93 8.52
N ILE A 93 -1.59 4.81 8.32
CA ILE A 93 -0.64 4.60 7.24
C ILE A 93 -1.41 3.95 6.09
N MET A 94 -1.46 4.62 4.95
CA MET A 94 -2.07 4.06 3.75
C MET A 94 -1.17 2.99 3.14
N HIS A 95 -1.74 2.05 2.42
CA HIS A 95 -0.99 1.00 1.74
C HIS A 95 -1.18 1.10 0.23
N HIS A 96 -0.08 1.24 -0.49
CA HIS A 96 -0.04 1.20 -1.95
C HIS A 96 0.63 -0.09 -2.40
N GLU A 97 -0.14 -1.20 -2.44
CA GLU A 97 0.31 -2.42 -3.09
C GLU A 97 0.25 -2.27 -4.59
N THR A 98 1.34 -2.54 -5.27
CA THR A 98 1.44 -2.37 -6.72
C THR A 98 1.32 -3.67 -7.50
N ALA A 99 1.30 -4.84 -6.84
CA ALA A 99 1.47 -6.15 -7.46
C ALA A 99 2.71 -6.19 -8.38
N ALA A 100 3.78 -5.54 -7.94
CA ALA A 100 5.02 -5.36 -8.67
C ALA A 100 4.89 -4.60 -10.02
N ASN A 101 3.73 -3.99 -10.33
CA ASN A 101 3.57 -3.15 -11.50
C ASN A 101 4.05 -1.73 -11.24
N ALA A 102 5.36 -1.57 -11.13
CA ALA A 102 6.00 -0.30 -10.86
C ALA A 102 5.72 0.74 -11.96
N ALA A 103 5.63 0.30 -13.23
CA ALA A 103 5.31 1.19 -14.34
C ALA A 103 3.90 1.79 -14.25
N ASP A 104 2.92 1.03 -13.75
CA ASP A 104 1.58 1.55 -13.50
C ASP A 104 1.56 2.50 -12.30
N TYR A 105 2.28 2.15 -11.25
CA TYR A 105 2.39 3.00 -10.07
C TYR A 105 3.02 4.36 -10.41
N GLU A 106 4.07 4.39 -11.24
CA GLU A 106 4.66 5.65 -11.75
C GLU A 106 3.61 6.56 -12.41
N ARG A 107 2.70 5.99 -13.19
CA ARG A 107 1.64 6.77 -13.85
C ARG A 107 0.60 7.33 -12.87
N GLN A 108 0.45 6.72 -11.70
CA GLN A 108 -0.55 7.08 -10.70
C GLN A 108 0.00 7.90 -9.55
N LEU A 109 1.33 8.09 -9.41
CA LEU A 109 1.96 8.70 -8.24
C LEU A 109 1.32 10.04 -7.85
N ASP A 110 1.14 10.94 -8.80
CA ASP A 110 0.63 12.27 -8.51
C ASP A 110 -0.83 12.24 -8.06
N VAL A 111 -1.66 11.44 -8.70
CA VAL A 111 -3.07 11.26 -8.34
C VAL A 111 -3.16 10.59 -6.96
N ALA A 112 -2.35 9.58 -6.72
CA ALA A 112 -2.31 8.84 -5.46
C ALA A 112 -1.90 9.74 -4.28
N PHE A 113 -0.83 10.51 -4.44
CA PHE A 113 -0.35 11.39 -3.39
C PHE A 113 -1.26 12.62 -3.18
N GLN A 114 -1.83 13.17 -4.26
CA GLN A 114 -2.81 14.22 -4.13
C GLN A 114 -4.05 13.74 -3.38
N PHE A 115 -4.56 12.54 -3.70
CA PHE A 115 -5.66 11.92 -2.96
C PHE A 115 -5.36 11.80 -1.46
N MET A 116 -4.14 11.37 -1.10
CA MET A 116 -3.73 11.30 0.31
C MET A 116 -3.74 12.66 0.98
N VAL A 117 -3.16 13.68 0.33
CA VAL A 117 -3.12 15.06 0.87
C VAL A 117 -4.52 15.63 1.05
N ASP A 118 -5.40 15.47 0.05
CA ASP A 118 -6.78 15.96 0.08
C ASP A 118 -7.59 15.34 1.22
N ASN A 119 -7.26 14.11 1.62
CA ASN A 119 -7.90 13.40 2.71
C ASN A 119 -7.13 13.45 4.05
N GLY A 120 -6.03 14.21 4.11
CA GLY A 120 -5.28 14.44 5.35
C GLY A 120 -4.29 13.35 5.74
N TYR A 121 -4.00 12.40 4.86
CA TYR A 121 -3.04 11.32 5.08
C TYR A 121 -1.63 11.74 4.68
N ASN A 122 -0.64 11.42 5.51
CA ASN A 122 0.75 11.81 5.28
C ASN A 122 1.77 10.68 5.43
N SER A 123 1.32 9.44 5.45
CA SER A 123 2.18 8.27 5.55
C SER A 123 1.66 7.14 4.68
N VAL A 124 2.54 6.50 3.93
CA VAL A 124 2.23 5.40 3.03
C VAL A 124 3.26 4.29 3.12
N LYS A 125 2.79 3.04 3.12
CA LYS A 125 3.62 1.86 2.85
C LYS A 125 3.47 1.51 1.37
N THR A 126 4.57 1.36 0.65
CA THR A 126 4.58 0.88 -0.73
C THR A 126 4.97 -0.59 -0.79
N GLY A 127 4.26 -1.39 -1.58
CA GLY A 127 4.50 -2.82 -1.76
C GLY A 127 4.66 -3.22 -3.23
N TYR A 128 5.48 -4.26 -3.48
CA TYR A 128 5.84 -4.72 -4.83
C TYR A 128 5.86 -6.25 -4.89
N VAL A 129 4.78 -6.87 -4.42
CA VAL A 129 4.67 -8.34 -4.41
C VAL A 129 4.55 -8.90 -5.82
N GLY A 130 5.48 -9.77 -6.21
CA GLY A 130 5.44 -10.47 -7.49
C GLY A 130 6.60 -10.14 -8.43
N SER A 131 6.44 -10.46 -9.71
CA SER A 131 7.44 -10.18 -10.73
C SER A 131 7.29 -8.76 -11.25
N ILE A 132 8.39 -8.03 -11.29
CA ILE A 132 8.39 -6.62 -11.69
C ILE A 132 7.85 -6.42 -13.12
N ILE A 133 7.05 -5.40 -13.27
CA ILE A 133 6.67 -4.80 -14.56
C ILE A 133 7.25 -3.36 -14.56
N PRO A 134 8.15 -3.02 -15.49
CA PRO A 134 8.43 -3.66 -16.80
C PRO A 134 9.09 -5.03 -16.70
N ARG A 135 8.74 -5.92 -17.64
CA ARG A 135 9.34 -7.25 -17.72
C ARG A 135 10.85 -7.13 -17.96
N SER A 136 11.60 -8.11 -17.44
CA SER A 136 13.07 -8.15 -17.41
C SER A 136 13.73 -7.29 -16.34
N GLU A 137 12.95 -6.53 -15.57
CA GLU A 137 13.44 -5.86 -14.39
C GLU A 137 13.25 -6.73 -13.14
N TYR A 138 14.08 -6.48 -12.13
CA TYR A 138 14.05 -7.18 -10.84
C TYR A 138 14.01 -6.15 -9.72
N HIS A 139 13.55 -6.54 -8.53
CA HIS A 139 13.46 -5.66 -7.35
C HIS A 139 14.79 -4.94 -7.03
N SER A 140 15.92 -5.58 -7.32
CA SER A 140 17.27 -5.03 -7.11
C SER A 140 17.90 -4.41 -8.37
N SER A 141 17.17 -4.31 -9.48
CA SER A 141 17.71 -3.72 -10.70
C SER A 141 17.93 -2.21 -10.57
N GLN A 142 18.80 -1.66 -11.43
CA GLN A 142 19.04 -0.21 -11.46
C GLN A 142 17.76 0.58 -11.77
N TRP A 143 16.91 0.05 -12.64
CA TRP A 143 15.65 0.67 -12.95
C TRP A 143 14.74 0.77 -11.72
N MET A 144 14.62 -0.32 -10.96
CA MET A 144 13.81 -0.33 -9.72
C MET A 144 14.43 0.55 -8.62
N ASN A 145 15.75 0.58 -8.49
CA ASN A 145 16.40 1.50 -7.56
C ASN A 145 16.09 2.96 -7.90
N ASN A 146 16.10 3.32 -9.19
CA ASN A 146 15.69 4.65 -9.63
C ASN A 146 14.21 4.92 -9.35
N HIS A 147 13.36 3.92 -9.55
CA HIS A 147 11.94 3.99 -9.23
C HIS A 147 11.72 4.26 -7.73
N TYR A 148 12.33 3.50 -6.83
CA TYR A 148 12.20 3.71 -5.39
C TYR A 148 12.64 5.12 -4.98
N ILE A 149 13.76 5.60 -5.50
CA ILE A 149 14.24 6.97 -5.26
C ILE A 149 13.24 7.99 -5.79
N HIS A 150 12.68 7.77 -6.98
CA HIS A 150 11.68 8.66 -7.56
C HIS A 150 10.41 8.73 -6.70
N VAL A 151 9.89 7.60 -6.25
CA VAL A 151 8.72 7.53 -5.36
C VAL A 151 8.95 8.31 -4.08
N VAL A 152 10.10 8.10 -3.41
CA VAL A 152 10.42 8.81 -2.17
C VAL A 152 10.57 10.33 -2.40
N LYS A 153 11.25 10.74 -3.46
CA LYS A 153 11.38 12.16 -3.81
C LYS A 153 10.03 12.80 -4.12
N ARG A 154 9.21 12.08 -4.91
CA ARG A 154 7.89 12.59 -5.26
C ARG A 154 6.96 12.68 -4.04
N ALA A 155 7.00 11.68 -3.15
CA ALA A 155 6.28 11.72 -1.89
C ALA A 155 6.71 12.91 -1.00
N ALA A 156 8.00 13.24 -0.99
CA ALA A 156 8.53 14.39 -0.25
C ALA A 156 7.95 15.72 -0.75
N ASP A 157 7.71 15.88 -2.07
CA ASP A 157 7.05 17.07 -2.64
C ASP A 157 5.63 17.25 -2.06
N TYR A 158 4.94 16.13 -1.76
CA TYR A 158 3.62 16.08 -1.13
C TYR A 158 3.68 16.04 0.41
N LYS A 159 4.88 16.03 1.02
CA LYS A 159 5.10 15.90 2.47
C LYS A 159 4.55 14.59 3.03
N ILE A 160 4.67 13.52 2.26
CA ILE A 160 4.26 12.17 2.62
C ILE A 160 5.50 11.35 3.03
N MET A 161 5.43 10.69 4.18
CA MET A 161 6.42 9.71 4.62
C MET A 161 6.19 8.38 3.89
N VAL A 162 7.28 7.74 3.47
CA VAL A 162 7.22 6.44 2.77
C VAL A 162 7.92 5.37 3.61
N ASP A 163 7.19 4.28 3.85
CA ASP A 163 7.74 3.00 4.26
C ASP A 163 7.89 2.14 3.00
N SER A 164 9.12 2.03 2.49
CA SER A 164 9.43 1.28 1.26
C SER A 164 9.60 -0.20 1.58
N HIS A 165 8.58 -0.99 1.32
CA HIS A 165 8.64 -2.44 1.45
C HIS A 165 9.24 -3.08 0.18
N GLU A 166 10.04 -4.14 0.35
CA GLU A 166 10.81 -4.85 -0.69
C GLU A 166 11.89 -4.00 -1.39
N ALA A 167 12.08 -2.75 -1.04
CA ALA A 167 13.15 -1.94 -1.59
C ALA A 167 14.51 -2.41 -1.05
N CYS A 168 15.42 -2.78 -1.94
CA CYS A 168 16.77 -3.22 -1.58
C CYS A 168 17.61 -2.13 -0.90
N LEU A 169 17.26 -0.87 -1.10
CA LEU A 169 17.96 0.31 -0.59
C LEU A 169 18.07 0.37 0.94
N LEU A 170 17.13 -0.21 1.68
CA LEU A 170 17.17 -0.19 3.15
C LEU A 170 18.33 -0.98 3.73
N TYR A 171 18.84 -1.98 3.00
CA TYR A 171 19.96 -2.81 3.43
C TYR A 171 21.33 -2.35 2.88
N THR A 172 21.33 -1.53 1.85
CA THR A 172 22.54 -1.15 1.11
C THR A 172 22.87 0.34 1.19
N SER A 173 21.96 1.17 1.66
CA SER A 173 22.28 2.57 1.94
C SER A 173 23.04 2.68 3.24
N PRO A 174 24.22 3.31 3.24
CA PRO A 174 24.92 3.60 4.48
C PRO A 174 24.03 4.45 5.38
N SER A 175 23.72 3.91 6.56
CA SER A 175 23.00 4.69 7.55
C SER A 175 23.95 5.77 8.13
N PRO A 176 23.43 6.87 8.69
CA PRO A 176 24.28 7.81 9.41
C PRO A 176 25.07 7.18 10.57
N ARG A 177 24.70 5.97 11.01
CA ARG A 177 25.44 5.21 12.02
C ARG A 177 26.67 4.51 11.43
N ASP A 178 26.63 4.14 10.13
CA ASP A 178 27.76 3.48 9.46
C ASP A 178 28.90 4.46 9.13
N ALA A 179 28.62 5.76 9.23
CA ALA A 179 29.63 6.81 9.01
C ALA A 179 30.58 7.04 10.21
N HIS A 180 30.39 6.32 11.32
CA HIS A 180 31.15 6.46 12.56
C HIS A 180 31.97 5.22 12.90
N GLU A 181 32.06 4.23 12.04
CA GLU A 181 32.99 3.11 12.07
C GLU A 181 34.02 3.30 10.95
#